data_80ce2d723656881ea68e876a9a8d28bc
#
_entry.id   80ce2d723656881ea68e876a9a8d28bc
#
_cell.length_a   1.000
_cell.length_b   1.000
_cell.length_c   1.000
_cell.angle_alpha   90.00
_cell.angle_beta   90.00
_cell.angle_gamma   90.00
#
_symmetry.space_group_name_H-M   'P 1'
#
loop_
_entity.id
_entity.type
_entity.pdbx_description
1 polymer ?
#
loop_
_entity_poly.entity_id
_entity_poly.type
_entity_poly.pdbx_seq_one_letter_code
_entity_poly.pdbx_strand_id
1 'polypeptide(L)'
;MNLFERGDTTASLRATTDKIKEEIDRLTNEVICSTDLNDLEEYYVAKYQIEEIDLLEDCITKELSETKIKSYNHFYRSGYRDFDPEYYMIDGYRVTFTIPFDGDRSLLDLRPSSHYLQSFPVDRVVAPTENDYGKIIYSLEFSKKELQDKENSNNFVQKKFNQEMKTYFSTIDTINQEVREYNAILPKTIKQYLDQRLQKANDYLQMRERLELPLKLKENAPNTKPILLKKIKKKKEVVFPNRKAPEREYEISNADYENIKNIILLACTSMEKSARTFAKLLEEELRDVILSNLNTHYQGTASGETFNKVGKTDIYIPFENKAAYIAECKVWHGNKKFIEAIDQLCGYTTWRDTKTSLVIFNKDNKDFRALLDNINNSLRTSERCKEIIQIGHNQWQGIFTKEADSKD
;
A
#
# COMPACT_ATOMS: atom_id res chain seq x y z
N MET A 1 -20.58 11.45 18.38
CA MET A 1 -19.54 11.94 17.49
C MET A 1 -20.21 12.47 16.23
N ASN A 2 -19.77 13.59 15.64
CA ASN A 2 -20.32 14.04 14.36
C ASN A 2 -19.32 13.81 13.24
N LEU A 3 -19.81 13.38 12.08
CA LEU A 3 -19.04 13.31 10.83
C LEU A 3 -19.03 14.69 10.16
N PHE A 4 -18.06 14.89 9.27
CA PHE A 4 -17.94 16.04 8.37
C PHE A 4 -17.86 17.42 9.04
N GLU A 5 -17.21 17.51 10.21
CA GLU A 5 -17.15 18.76 10.98
C GLU A 5 -15.74 19.38 11.12
N ARG A 6 -14.67 18.59 10.94
CA ARG A 6 -13.32 19.00 11.38
C ARG A 6 -12.51 19.78 10.35
N GLY A 7 -12.92 19.83 9.13
CA GLY A 7 -12.19 20.52 8.07
C GLY A 7 -13.01 20.65 6.80
N ASP A 8 -12.44 21.30 5.81
CA ASP A 8 -12.99 21.45 4.47
C ASP A 8 -12.17 20.57 3.50
N THR A 9 -12.85 19.77 2.67
CA THR A 9 -12.20 18.84 1.73
C THR A 9 -11.32 19.61 0.75
N THR A 10 -11.83 20.68 0.16
CA THR A 10 -11.07 21.48 -0.83
C THR A 10 -9.83 22.11 -0.20
N ALA A 11 -9.93 22.62 1.03
CA ALA A 11 -8.80 23.20 1.75
C ALA A 11 -7.75 22.12 2.08
N SER A 12 -8.18 20.94 2.50
CA SER A 12 -7.31 19.78 2.78
C SER A 12 -6.57 19.31 1.52
N LEU A 13 -7.28 19.19 0.39
CA LEU A 13 -6.69 18.80 -0.90
C LEU A 13 -5.67 19.83 -1.40
N ARG A 14 -5.96 21.13 -1.24
CA ARG A 14 -5.01 22.19 -1.55
C ARG A 14 -3.76 22.12 -0.67
N ALA A 15 -3.92 21.97 0.63
CA ALA A 15 -2.80 21.82 1.56
C ALA A 15 -1.92 20.61 1.21
N THR A 16 -2.52 19.50 0.75
CA THR A 16 -1.79 18.35 0.24
C THR A 16 -1.01 18.70 -1.03
N THR A 17 -1.60 19.45 -1.95
CA THR A 17 -0.93 19.92 -3.17
C THR A 17 0.25 20.84 -2.86
N ASP A 18 0.10 21.75 -1.90
CA ASP A 18 1.17 22.64 -1.45
C ASP A 18 2.33 21.84 -0.81
N LYS A 19 2.01 20.83 -0.02
CA LYS A 19 2.99 19.91 0.56
C LYS A 19 3.78 19.14 -0.51
N ILE A 20 3.12 18.67 -1.56
CA ILE A 20 3.78 18.01 -2.70
C ILE A 20 4.80 18.99 -3.33
N LYS A 21 4.38 20.21 -3.58
CA LYS A 21 5.24 21.24 -4.16
C LYS A 21 6.46 21.50 -3.28
N GLU A 22 6.27 21.66 -1.97
CA GLU A 22 7.37 21.85 -1.03
C GLU A 22 8.35 20.67 -1.03
N GLU A 23 7.85 19.44 -1.05
CA GLU A 23 8.71 18.25 -1.09
C GLU A 23 9.51 18.18 -2.39
N ILE A 24 8.89 18.48 -3.53
CA ILE A 24 9.57 18.51 -4.83
C ILE A 24 10.59 19.66 -4.88
N ASP A 25 10.27 20.84 -4.37
CA ASP A 25 11.21 21.96 -4.31
C ASP A 25 12.43 21.68 -3.40
N ARG A 26 12.31 20.80 -2.41
CA ARG A 26 13.41 20.35 -1.54
C ARG A 26 14.32 19.30 -2.17
N LEU A 27 13.96 18.70 -3.30
CA LEU A 27 14.84 17.78 -4.00
C LEU A 27 16.15 18.47 -4.37
N THR A 28 17.28 17.79 -4.15
CA THR A 28 18.58 18.34 -4.54
C THR A 28 18.73 18.37 -6.05
N ASN A 29 19.61 19.25 -6.59
CA ASN A 29 19.87 19.30 -8.01
C ASN A 29 20.43 17.97 -8.54
N GLU A 30 21.17 17.24 -7.72
CA GLU A 30 21.71 15.92 -8.05
C GLU A 30 20.58 14.91 -8.25
N VAL A 31 19.64 14.84 -7.32
CA VAL A 31 18.51 13.90 -7.36
C VAL A 31 17.61 14.17 -8.56
N ILE A 32 17.20 15.43 -8.77
CA ILE A 32 16.27 15.76 -9.87
C ILE A 32 16.90 15.58 -11.25
N CYS A 33 18.22 15.77 -11.39
CA CYS A 33 18.92 15.57 -12.67
C CYS A 33 19.34 14.11 -12.95
N SER A 34 19.46 13.28 -11.91
CA SER A 34 19.90 11.88 -12.04
C SER A 34 18.77 10.86 -12.04
N THR A 35 17.56 11.25 -11.61
CA THR A 35 16.40 10.35 -11.52
C THR A 35 15.48 10.56 -12.71
N ASP A 36 14.90 9.48 -13.24
CA ASP A 36 13.87 9.57 -14.28
C ASP A 36 12.65 10.32 -13.73
N LEU A 37 12.18 11.34 -14.47
CA LEU A 37 11.02 12.12 -14.05
C LEU A 37 9.74 11.31 -14.00
N ASN A 38 9.60 10.28 -14.86
CA ASN A 38 8.43 9.41 -14.83
C ASN A 38 8.41 8.58 -13.53
N ASP A 39 9.58 8.08 -13.09
CA ASP A 39 9.70 7.35 -11.84
C ASP A 39 9.34 8.23 -10.64
N LEU A 40 9.80 9.50 -10.63
CA LEU A 40 9.44 10.46 -9.60
C LEU A 40 7.94 10.80 -9.64
N GLU A 41 7.36 10.98 -10.84
CA GLU A 41 5.94 11.22 -11.01
C GLU A 41 5.12 10.07 -10.41
N GLU A 42 5.44 8.83 -10.78
CA GLU A 42 4.76 7.64 -10.25
C GLU A 42 4.90 7.53 -8.72
N TYR A 43 6.08 7.82 -8.18
CA TYR A 43 6.31 7.83 -6.74
C TYR A 43 5.41 8.84 -6.03
N TYR A 44 5.40 10.10 -6.47
CA TYR A 44 4.58 11.12 -5.84
C TYR A 44 3.08 10.87 -6.02
N VAL A 45 2.66 10.36 -7.17
CA VAL A 45 1.26 9.94 -7.39
C VAL A 45 0.87 8.85 -6.41
N ALA A 46 1.67 7.79 -6.30
CA ALA A 46 1.38 6.69 -5.37
C ALA A 46 1.35 7.15 -3.91
N LYS A 47 2.23 8.09 -3.54
CA LYS A 47 2.34 8.63 -2.18
C LYS A 47 1.15 9.52 -1.79
N TYR A 48 0.63 10.31 -2.74
CA TYR A 48 -0.36 11.35 -2.45
C TYR A 48 -1.74 11.09 -3.02
N GLN A 49 -1.94 10.01 -3.74
CA GLN A 49 -3.26 9.55 -4.15
C GLN A 49 -4.09 9.20 -2.92
N ILE A 50 -5.30 9.75 -2.84
CA ILE A 50 -6.21 9.55 -1.72
C ILE A 50 -7.19 8.44 -2.07
N GLU A 51 -7.45 7.54 -1.14
CA GLU A 51 -8.42 6.47 -1.30
C GLU A 51 -9.82 6.97 -0.97
N GLU A 52 -10.76 6.78 -1.89
CA GLU A 52 -12.17 7.09 -1.71
C GLU A 52 -12.78 6.23 -0.58
N ILE A 53 -13.86 6.72 0.03
CA ILE A 53 -14.65 5.91 0.94
C ILE A 53 -15.52 4.96 0.12
N ASP A 54 -15.31 3.67 0.27
CA ASP A 54 -16.14 2.61 -0.32
C ASP A 54 -17.04 2.03 0.77
N LEU A 55 -18.35 2.36 0.70
CA LEU A 55 -19.35 1.86 1.63
C LEU A 55 -19.81 0.47 1.18
N LEU A 56 -19.71 -0.50 2.07
CA LEU A 56 -20.17 -1.87 1.83
C LEU A 56 -21.64 -2.01 2.25
N GLU A 57 -22.55 -1.38 1.50
CA GLU A 57 -23.97 -1.30 1.86
C GLU A 57 -24.64 -2.67 2.01
N ASP A 58 -24.27 -3.64 1.16
CA ASP A 58 -24.78 -5.02 1.21
C ASP A 58 -24.32 -5.79 2.45
N CYS A 59 -23.31 -5.27 3.17
CA CYS A 59 -22.72 -5.88 4.36
C CYS A 59 -23.14 -5.19 5.67
N ILE A 60 -24.14 -4.30 5.62
CA ILE A 60 -24.64 -3.63 6.80
C ILE A 60 -25.32 -4.66 7.73
N THR A 61 -24.85 -4.70 8.97
CA THR A 61 -25.44 -5.55 10.01
C THR A 61 -26.19 -4.71 11.02
N LYS A 62 -27.15 -5.33 11.71
CA LYS A 62 -27.92 -4.68 12.77
C LYS A 62 -28.07 -5.57 13.99
N GLU A 63 -28.00 -4.97 15.15
CA GLU A 63 -28.16 -5.61 16.44
C GLU A 63 -29.25 -4.91 17.23
N LEU A 64 -30.03 -5.67 17.99
CA LEU A 64 -31.11 -5.19 18.86
C LEU A 64 -30.68 -5.30 20.30
N SER A 65 -30.87 -4.23 21.08
CA SER A 65 -30.69 -4.22 22.53
C SER A 65 -31.84 -3.52 23.22
N GLU A 66 -32.15 -3.96 24.43
CA GLU A 66 -33.10 -3.23 25.29
C GLU A 66 -32.43 -2.01 25.91
N THR A 67 -33.14 -0.89 25.95
CA THR A 67 -32.65 0.36 26.54
C THR A 67 -33.76 1.17 27.11
N LYS A 68 -33.43 2.18 27.92
CA LYS A 68 -34.38 3.21 28.33
C LYS A 68 -34.17 4.45 27.47
N ILE A 69 -35.26 4.91 26.86
CA ILE A 69 -35.27 6.08 25.99
C ILE A 69 -35.95 7.25 26.64
N LYS A 70 -35.52 8.46 26.28
CA LYS A 70 -36.16 9.69 26.73
C LYS A 70 -37.46 9.92 25.95
N SER A 71 -38.58 10.01 26.66
CA SER A 71 -39.87 10.41 26.09
C SER A 71 -40.22 11.79 26.62
N TYR A 72 -40.55 12.71 25.69
CA TYR A 72 -40.94 14.06 26.06
C TYR A 72 -42.26 14.07 26.77
N ASN A 73 -42.36 14.81 27.89
CA ASN A 73 -43.60 15.00 28.63
C ASN A 73 -44.44 16.11 27.94
N HIS A 74 -45.42 15.72 27.16
CA HIS A 74 -46.33 16.64 26.46
C HIS A 74 -47.15 17.54 27.40
N PHE A 75 -47.21 17.22 28.66
CA PHE A 75 -47.92 18.00 29.71
C PHE A 75 -46.97 18.94 30.47
N TYR A 76 -45.66 18.88 30.17
CA TYR A 76 -44.70 19.78 30.78
C TYR A 76 -44.97 21.23 30.33
N ARG A 77 -45.22 22.11 31.33
CA ARG A 77 -45.34 23.57 31.14
C ARG A 77 -44.25 24.25 31.95
N SER A 78 -43.27 24.83 31.25
CA SER A 78 -42.23 25.64 31.91
C SER A 78 -42.89 26.71 32.80
N GLY A 79 -42.60 26.66 34.09
CA GLY A 79 -43.00 27.70 35.05
C GLY A 79 -44.28 27.42 35.88
N TYR A 80 -44.95 26.29 35.74
CA TYR A 80 -46.19 26.03 36.47
C TYR A 80 -46.19 24.93 37.54
N ARG A 81 -45.23 24.02 37.53
CA ARG A 81 -45.01 23.03 38.61
C ARG A 81 -43.55 22.58 38.65
N ASP A 82 -42.90 22.76 39.79
CA ASP A 82 -41.50 22.32 40.01
C ASP A 82 -41.32 20.81 40.15
N PHE A 83 -42.34 19.99 39.90
CA PHE A 83 -42.34 18.55 40.21
C PHE A 83 -42.50 17.63 39.00
N ASP A 84 -42.86 18.12 37.81
CA ASP A 84 -43.00 17.27 36.62
C ASP A 84 -41.75 17.36 35.77
N PRO A 85 -41.03 16.24 35.54
CA PRO A 85 -39.84 16.25 34.69
C PRO A 85 -40.24 16.51 33.23
N GLU A 86 -39.37 17.25 32.52
CA GLU A 86 -39.52 17.50 31.09
C GLU A 86 -39.50 16.23 30.26
N TYR A 87 -38.78 15.20 30.74
CA TYR A 87 -38.63 13.91 30.07
C TYR A 87 -38.86 12.76 31.07
N TYR A 88 -39.51 11.71 30.60
CA TYR A 88 -39.59 10.41 31.27
C TYR A 88 -38.70 9.40 30.59
N MET A 89 -38.13 8.49 31.38
CA MET A 89 -37.41 7.33 30.86
C MET A 89 -38.40 6.18 30.71
N ILE A 90 -38.64 5.78 29.45
CA ILE A 90 -39.52 4.66 29.11
C ILE A 90 -38.68 3.49 28.53
N ASP A 91 -39.20 2.28 28.68
CA ASP A 91 -38.58 1.10 28.09
C ASP A 91 -38.68 1.17 26.57
N GLY A 92 -37.58 0.87 25.92
CA GLY A 92 -37.45 0.89 24.48
C GLY A 92 -36.40 -0.08 23.94
N TYR A 93 -36.20 -0.02 22.68
CA TYR A 93 -35.18 -0.78 21.96
C TYR A 93 -34.23 0.16 21.24
N ARG A 94 -32.96 -0.21 21.28
CA ARG A 94 -31.92 0.41 20.43
C ARG A 94 -31.54 -0.58 19.34
N VAL A 95 -31.65 -0.15 18.10
CA VAL A 95 -31.16 -0.88 16.93
C VAL A 95 -29.88 -0.24 16.48
N THR A 96 -28.78 -0.95 16.67
CA THR A 96 -27.44 -0.50 16.31
C THR A 96 -27.08 -1.06 14.93
N PHE A 97 -26.81 -0.19 13.98
CA PHE A 97 -26.33 -0.52 12.64
C PHE A 97 -24.82 -0.40 12.59
N THR A 98 -24.18 -1.39 12.02
CA THR A 98 -22.74 -1.37 11.70
C THR A 98 -22.61 -1.30 10.19
N ILE A 99 -22.09 -0.18 9.70
CA ILE A 99 -21.88 0.10 8.28
C ILE A 99 -20.38 -0.08 8.00
N PRO A 100 -19.98 -1.19 7.34
CA PRO A 100 -18.58 -1.38 7.02
C PRO A 100 -18.17 -0.49 5.84
N PHE A 101 -16.92 -0.01 5.86
CA PHE A 101 -16.35 0.80 4.79
C PHE A 101 -14.86 0.53 4.62
N ASP A 102 -14.34 0.89 3.45
CA ASP A 102 -12.91 0.94 3.16
C ASP A 102 -12.50 2.34 2.71
N GLY A 103 -11.19 2.57 2.60
CA GLY A 103 -10.65 3.86 2.15
C GLY A 103 -10.13 4.73 3.28
N ASP A 104 -9.87 6.00 2.97
CA ASP A 104 -9.27 6.92 3.93
C ASP A 104 -10.30 7.43 4.94
N ARG A 105 -10.21 6.93 6.17
CA ARG A 105 -11.09 7.34 7.28
C ARG A 105 -11.07 8.84 7.53
N SER A 106 -9.98 9.55 7.21
CA SER A 106 -9.87 10.99 7.45
C SER A 106 -10.89 11.80 6.65
N LEU A 107 -11.35 11.27 5.52
CA LEU A 107 -12.39 11.89 4.69
C LEU A 107 -13.74 12.01 5.43
N LEU A 108 -14.02 11.12 6.38
CA LEU A 108 -15.23 11.21 7.21
C LEU A 108 -15.21 12.38 8.20
N ASP A 109 -14.06 13.00 8.43
CA ASP A 109 -13.94 14.19 9.26
C ASP A 109 -14.12 15.50 8.45
N LEU A 110 -14.01 15.42 7.10
CA LEU A 110 -13.99 16.56 6.21
C LEU A 110 -15.39 16.92 5.67
N ARG A 111 -15.66 18.20 5.57
CA ARG A 111 -16.88 18.77 5.00
C ARG A 111 -16.69 18.99 3.50
N PRO A 112 -17.61 18.50 2.65
CA PRO A 112 -17.53 18.78 1.21
C PRO A 112 -17.74 20.25 0.90
N SER A 113 -17.29 20.70 -0.27
CA SER A 113 -17.43 22.09 -0.73
C SER A 113 -18.90 22.54 -0.84
N SER A 114 -19.78 21.62 -1.25
CA SER A 114 -21.23 21.81 -1.22
C SER A 114 -21.81 21.04 -0.03
N HIS A 115 -22.10 21.76 1.05
CA HIS A 115 -22.62 21.13 2.26
C HIS A 115 -23.91 21.77 2.72
N TYR A 116 -24.75 20.97 3.37
CA TYR A 116 -25.92 21.43 4.11
C TYR A 116 -25.52 21.77 5.55
N LEU A 117 -26.20 22.75 6.14
CA LEU A 117 -26.11 23.07 7.58
C LEU A 117 -26.84 21.97 8.37
N GLN A 118 -26.36 20.77 8.32
CA GLN A 118 -26.92 19.59 8.99
C GLN A 118 -25.84 18.92 9.84
N SER A 119 -26.23 18.43 11.00
CA SER A 119 -25.39 17.59 11.85
C SER A 119 -25.49 16.13 11.41
N PHE A 120 -24.38 15.41 11.49
CA PHE A 120 -24.27 14.00 11.10
C PHE A 120 -23.82 13.15 12.31
N PRO A 121 -24.65 13.00 13.35
CA PRO A 121 -24.30 12.25 14.53
C PRO A 121 -24.15 10.76 14.23
N VAL A 122 -23.09 10.17 14.77
CA VAL A 122 -22.86 8.72 14.81
C VAL A 122 -22.34 8.33 16.17
N ASP A 123 -22.55 7.08 16.59
CA ASP A 123 -22.07 6.62 17.89
C ASP A 123 -20.55 6.53 17.89
N ARG A 124 -20.00 5.90 16.86
CA ARG A 124 -18.56 5.65 16.75
C ARG A 124 -18.12 5.40 15.30
N VAL A 125 -16.88 5.76 14.99
CA VAL A 125 -16.17 5.36 13.76
C VAL A 125 -14.91 4.60 14.15
N VAL A 126 -14.73 3.42 13.57
CA VAL A 126 -13.51 2.62 13.67
C VAL A 126 -12.80 2.70 12.32
N ALA A 127 -11.52 3.02 12.31
CA ALA A 127 -10.74 3.09 11.08
C ALA A 127 -10.53 1.68 10.47
N PRO A 128 -10.44 1.55 9.14
CA PRO A 128 -10.02 0.31 8.51
C PRO A 128 -8.57 -0.02 8.92
N THR A 129 -8.28 -1.30 9.01
CA THR A 129 -6.93 -1.83 9.25
C THR A 129 -6.54 -2.73 8.08
N GLU A 130 -5.31 -3.23 8.08
CA GLU A 130 -4.87 -4.18 7.04
C GLU A 130 -5.77 -5.42 6.92
N ASN A 131 -6.34 -5.86 8.05
CA ASN A 131 -7.11 -7.10 8.15
C ASN A 131 -8.62 -6.91 8.32
N ASP A 132 -9.08 -5.69 8.66
CA ASP A 132 -10.48 -5.41 8.95
C ASP A 132 -10.96 -4.13 8.24
N TYR A 133 -12.21 -4.17 7.76
CA TYR A 133 -12.89 -2.97 7.28
C TYR A 133 -13.13 -1.96 8.40
N GLY A 134 -13.11 -0.69 8.04
CA GLY A 134 -13.62 0.37 8.90
C GLY A 134 -15.10 0.16 9.20
N LYS A 135 -15.61 0.75 10.28
CA LYS A 135 -17.00 0.62 10.70
C LYS A 135 -17.53 1.97 11.14
N ILE A 136 -18.67 2.36 10.58
CA ILE A 136 -19.48 3.46 11.11
C ILE A 136 -20.61 2.83 11.93
N ILE A 137 -20.71 3.17 13.21
CA ILE A 137 -21.72 2.64 14.11
C ILE A 137 -22.76 3.72 14.33
N TYR A 138 -24.00 3.40 14.02
CA TYR A 138 -25.13 4.30 14.10
C TYR A 138 -26.32 3.60 14.76
N SER A 139 -26.98 4.25 15.71
CA SER A 139 -28.11 3.66 16.44
C SER A 139 -29.37 4.47 16.28
N LEU A 140 -30.49 3.75 16.14
CA LEU A 140 -31.84 4.28 16.23
C LEU A 140 -32.52 3.75 17.48
N GLU A 141 -33.23 4.62 18.16
CA GLU A 141 -34.00 4.26 19.34
C GLU A 141 -35.52 4.29 19.07
N PHE A 142 -36.21 3.29 19.55
CA PHE A 142 -37.65 3.11 19.37
C PHE A 142 -38.30 2.72 20.69
N SER A 143 -39.46 3.30 21.01
CA SER A 143 -40.27 2.82 22.12
C SER A 143 -40.82 1.41 21.84
N LYS A 144 -41.08 0.64 22.91
CA LYS A 144 -41.71 -0.69 22.76
C LYS A 144 -43.02 -0.59 21.96
N LYS A 145 -43.81 0.47 22.22
CA LYS A 145 -45.08 0.70 21.54
C LYS A 145 -44.92 0.96 20.04
N GLU A 146 -43.93 1.78 19.63
CA GLU A 146 -43.69 2.05 18.20
C GLU A 146 -43.38 0.78 17.40
N LEU A 147 -42.66 -0.19 17.96
CA LEU A 147 -42.36 -1.43 17.28
C LEU A 147 -43.49 -2.47 17.37
N GLN A 148 -44.24 -2.51 18.45
CA GLN A 148 -45.37 -3.44 18.64
C GLN A 148 -46.56 -3.11 17.75
N ASP A 149 -46.82 -1.82 17.51
CA ASP A 149 -47.91 -1.35 16.65
C ASP A 149 -47.65 -1.54 15.14
N LYS A 150 -46.49 -2.06 14.74
CA LYS A 150 -46.13 -2.28 13.32
C LYS A 150 -46.16 -3.75 12.97
N GLU A 151 -47.03 -4.12 12.04
CA GLU A 151 -47.13 -5.49 11.49
C GLU A 151 -45.78 -6.00 10.91
N ASN A 152 -44.96 -5.11 10.37
CA ASN A 152 -43.60 -5.42 9.88
C ASN A 152 -42.58 -4.44 10.45
N SER A 153 -42.19 -4.66 11.71
CA SER A 153 -41.22 -3.81 12.43
C SER A 153 -39.88 -3.75 11.74
N ASN A 154 -39.43 -4.83 11.09
CA ASN A 154 -38.18 -4.85 10.33
C ASN A 154 -38.20 -3.86 9.16
N ASN A 155 -39.27 -3.84 8.38
CA ASN A 155 -39.43 -2.92 7.25
C ASN A 155 -39.50 -1.45 7.72
N PHE A 156 -40.15 -1.20 8.84
CA PHE A 156 -40.24 0.13 9.41
C PHE A 156 -38.87 0.64 9.88
N VAL A 157 -38.11 -0.17 10.59
CA VAL A 157 -36.76 0.15 11.05
C VAL A 157 -35.82 0.39 9.88
N GLN A 158 -35.86 -0.48 8.86
CA GLN A 158 -35.04 -0.35 7.66
C GLN A 158 -35.38 0.92 6.85
N LYS A 159 -36.68 1.22 6.70
CA LYS A 159 -37.10 2.44 6.00
C LYS A 159 -36.62 3.69 6.73
N LYS A 160 -36.69 3.72 8.07
CA LYS A 160 -36.20 4.85 8.86
C LYS A 160 -34.68 4.98 8.74
N PHE A 161 -33.95 3.88 8.85
CA PHE A 161 -32.50 3.87 8.63
C PHE A 161 -32.12 4.42 7.25
N ASN A 162 -32.72 3.91 6.19
CA ASN A 162 -32.44 4.35 4.82
C ASN A 162 -32.75 5.84 4.62
N GLN A 163 -33.83 6.34 5.24
CA GLN A 163 -34.19 7.75 5.19
C GLN A 163 -33.15 8.65 5.87
N GLU A 164 -32.69 8.25 7.05
CA GLU A 164 -31.64 8.97 7.81
C GLU A 164 -30.30 8.90 7.07
N MET A 165 -29.89 7.71 6.61
CA MET A 165 -28.59 7.51 5.99
C MET A 165 -28.48 8.09 4.59
N LYS A 166 -29.58 8.41 3.91
CA LYS A 166 -29.55 8.99 2.57
C LYS A 166 -28.66 10.22 2.45
N THR A 167 -28.74 11.13 3.42
CA THR A 167 -27.91 12.34 3.44
C THR A 167 -26.46 12.06 3.80
N TYR A 168 -26.19 11.06 4.65
CA TYR A 168 -24.83 10.64 4.97
C TYR A 168 -24.14 10.07 3.72
N PHE A 169 -24.78 9.15 3.02
CA PHE A 169 -24.23 8.52 1.83
C PHE A 169 -24.04 9.53 0.69
N SER A 170 -25.02 10.42 0.46
CA SER A 170 -24.88 11.46 -0.56
C SER A 170 -23.75 12.46 -0.21
N THR A 171 -23.47 12.70 1.06
CA THR A 171 -22.34 13.53 1.50
C THR A 171 -21.00 12.84 1.22
N ILE A 172 -20.92 11.54 1.50
CA ILE A 172 -19.75 10.71 1.19
C ILE A 172 -19.51 10.68 -0.34
N ASP A 173 -20.57 10.51 -1.14
CA ASP A 173 -20.48 10.54 -2.60
C ASP A 173 -19.90 11.87 -3.12
N THR A 174 -20.32 12.99 -2.50
CA THR A 174 -19.80 14.31 -2.86
C THR A 174 -18.31 14.43 -2.53
N ILE A 175 -17.89 13.97 -1.35
CA ILE A 175 -16.47 13.93 -0.95
C ILE A 175 -15.67 13.05 -1.90
N ASN A 176 -16.18 11.86 -2.24
CA ASN A 176 -15.55 10.95 -3.18
C ASN A 176 -15.41 11.57 -4.57
N GLN A 177 -16.39 12.35 -5.01
CA GLN A 177 -16.30 13.09 -6.26
C GLN A 177 -15.14 14.10 -6.24
N GLU A 178 -15.00 14.88 -5.17
CA GLU A 178 -13.90 15.84 -5.00
C GLU A 178 -12.53 15.12 -4.96
N VAL A 179 -12.45 13.96 -4.31
CA VAL A 179 -11.26 13.12 -4.28
C VAL A 179 -10.92 12.56 -5.66
N ARG A 180 -11.92 12.10 -6.43
CA ARG A 180 -11.72 11.64 -7.83
C ARG A 180 -11.16 12.74 -8.72
N GLU A 181 -11.70 13.95 -8.60
CA GLU A 181 -11.24 15.11 -9.36
C GLU A 181 -9.79 15.47 -8.98
N TYR A 182 -9.47 15.46 -7.69
CA TYR A 182 -8.10 15.65 -7.22
C TYR A 182 -7.16 14.57 -7.78
N ASN A 183 -7.50 13.30 -7.63
CA ASN A 183 -6.69 12.18 -8.11
C ASN A 183 -6.47 12.21 -9.63
N ALA A 184 -7.47 12.66 -10.38
CA ALA A 184 -7.39 12.78 -11.84
C ALA A 184 -6.41 13.89 -12.29
N ILE A 185 -6.31 14.98 -11.52
CA ILE A 185 -5.43 16.11 -11.82
C ILE A 185 -4.02 15.89 -11.25
N LEU A 186 -3.89 15.07 -10.21
CA LEU A 186 -2.67 14.87 -9.44
C LEU A 186 -1.43 14.53 -10.30
N PRO A 187 -1.46 13.58 -11.26
CA PRO A 187 -0.29 13.27 -12.08
C PRO A 187 0.21 14.48 -12.88
N LYS A 188 -0.72 15.21 -13.49
CA LYS A 188 -0.38 16.42 -14.26
C LYS A 188 0.25 17.50 -13.38
N THR A 189 -0.27 17.69 -12.19
CA THR A 189 0.24 18.68 -11.23
C THR A 189 1.64 18.32 -10.75
N ILE A 190 1.88 17.05 -10.40
CA ILE A 190 3.19 16.56 -10.00
C ILE A 190 4.20 16.74 -11.13
N LYS A 191 3.84 16.31 -12.35
CA LYS A 191 4.69 16.48 -13.52
C LYS A 191 5.10 17.93 -13.72
N GLN A 192 4.15 18.85 -13.63
CA GLN A 192 4.42 20.29 -13.75
C GLN A 192 5.42 20.78 -12.68
N TYR A 193 5.31 20.33 -11.43
CA TYR A 193 6.23 20.71 -10.36
C TYR A 193 7.63 20.10 -10.58
N LEU A 194 7.71 18.85 -11.03
CA LEU A 194 8.97 18.20 -11.35
C LEU A 194 9.68 18.90 -12.52
N ASP A 195 8.95 19.24 -13.59
CA ASP A 195 9.50 19.97 -14.74
C ASP A 195 10.05 21.34 -14.30
N GLN A 196 9.29 22.07 -13.48
CA GLN A 196 9.75 23.37 -12.94
C GLN A 196 11.00 23.22 -12.07
N ARG A 197 11.05 22.15 -11.25
CA ARG A 197 12.21 21.89 -10.38
C ARG A 197 13.44 21.49 -11.19
N LEU A 198 13.27 20.68 -12.24
CA LEU A 198 14.34 20.32 -13.16
C LEU A 198 14.88 21.54 -13.90
N GLN A 199 13.99 22.42 -14.38
CA GLN A 199 14.41 23.65 -15.03
C GLN A 199 15.27 24.53 -14.11
N LYS A 200 14.84 24.74 -12.85
CA LYS A 200 15.64 25.46 -11.84
C LYS A 200 17.01 24.83 -11.61
N ALA A 201 17.08 23.48 -11.60
CA ALA A 201 18.34 22.78 -11.46
C ALA A 201 19.27 22.99 -12.67
N ASN A 202 18.73 22.91 -13.89
CA ASN A 202 19.48 23.13 -15.11
C ASN A 202 19.98 24.58 -15.21
N ASP A 203 19.16 25.57 -14.87
CA ASP A 203 19.54 26.98 -14.84
C ASP A 203 20.69 27.21 -13.83
N TYR A 204 20.63 26.57 -12.68
CA TYR A 204 21.71 26.61 -11.69
C TYR A 204 23.01 26.01 -12.22
N LEU A 205 22.95 24.85 -12.89
CA LEU A 205 24.12 24.19 -13.49
C LEU A 205 24.74 25.06 -14.58
N GLN A 206 23.93 25.64 -15.47
CA GLN A 206 24.41 26.55 -16.52
C GLN A 206 25.07 27.80 -15.94
N MET A 207 24.47 28.38 -14.88
CA MET A 207 25.07 29.55 -14.22
C MET A 207 26.43 29.19 -13.59
N ARG A 208 26.52 28.01 -12.99
CA ARG A 208 27.74 27.50 -12.39
C ARG A 208 28.84 27.27 -13.43
N GLU A 209 28.50 26.74 -14.60
CA GLU A 209 29.43 26.61 -15.74
C GLU A 209 29.92 27.97 -16.22
N ARG A 210 29.01 28.96 -16.40
CA ARG A 210 29.36 30.33 -16.82
C ARG A 210 30.29 31.04 -15.85
N LEU A 211 30.18 30.71 -14.56
CA LEU A 211 31.04 31.27 -13.52
C LEU A 211 32.36 30.50 -13.34
N GLU A 212 32.62 29.45 -14.16
CA GLU A 212 33.79 28.58 -14.07
C GLU A 212 34.02 28.02 -12.65
N LEU A 213 32.96 27.86 -11.87
CA LEU A 213 33.05 27.36 -10.51
C LEU A 213 33.35 25.84 -10.54
N PRO A 214 34.40 25.37 -9.86
CA PRO A 214 34.74 23.96 -9.85
C PRO A 214 33.57 23.15 -9.26
N LEU A 215 33.22 22.07 -9.96
CA LEU A 215 32.35 21.05 -9.38
C LEU A 215 33.05 20.51 -8.13
N LYS A 216 32.56 20.83 -6.94
CA LYS A 216 32.85 20.02 -5.77
C LYS A 216 32.07 18.70 -5.96
N LEU A 217 32.63 17.84 -6.81
CA LEU A 217 32.32 16.43 -6.74
C LEU A 217 32.67 16.03 -5.31
N LYS A 218 31.71 15.58 -4.51
CA LYS A 218 32.04 14.72 -3.40
C LYS A 218 32.72 13.52 -4.03
N GLU A 219 34.05 13.50 -3.96
CA GLU A 219 34.83 12.31 -4.27
C GLU A 219 34.18 11.19 -3.48
N ASN A 220 33.57 10.21 -4.14
CA ASN A 220 32.89 9.04 -3.57
C ASN A 220 31.40 9.19 -3.15
N ALA A 221 30.61 10.08 -3.73
CA ALA A 221 29.15 9.92 -3.61
C ALA A 221 28.68 8.92 -4.70
N PRO A 222 28.25 7.71 -4.34
CA PRO A 222 27.63 6.80 -5.32
C PRO A 222 26.36 7.44 -5.89
N ASN A 223 26.09 7.23 -7.16
CA ASN A 223 24.81 7.58 -7.79
C ASN A 223 23.72 6.66 -7.22
N THR A 224 23.14 7.06 -6.09
CA THR A 224 22.09 6.30 -5.43
C THR A 224 20.73 6.71 -5.98
N LYS A 225 19.90 5.72 -6.35
CA LYS A 225 18.52 5.92 -6.80
C LYS A 225 17.56 5.49 -5.71
N PRO A 226 16.46 6.24 -5.46
CA PRO A 226 15.40 5.77 -4.59
C PRO A 226 14.67 4.56 -5.21
N ILE A 227 14.31 3.59 -4.38
CA ILE A 227 13.45 2.47 -4.81
C ILE A 227 12.00 2.94 -4.71
N LEU A 228 11.28 2.83 -5.82
CA LEU A 228 9.88 3.18 -5.90
C LEU A 228 9.02 1.94 -5.67
N LEU A 229 8.39 1.86 -4.50
CA LEU A 229 7.45 0.79 -4.18
C LEU A 229 6.02 1.21 -4.55
N LYS A 230 5.36 0.43 -5.41
CA LYS A 230 3.97 0.65 -5.79
C LYS A 230 3.05 -0.18 -4.89
N LYS A 231 2.04 0.47 -4.34
CA LYS A 231 0.97 -0.18 -3.60
C LYS A 231 -0.04 -0.80 -4.57
N ILE A 232 -0.13 -2.13 -4.61
CA ILE A 232 -1.11 -2.81 -5.46
C ILE A 232 -2.44 -2.86 -4.74
N LYS A 233 -3.47 -2.27 -5.36
CA LYS A 233 -4.86 -2.47 -4.92
C LYS A 233 -5.36 -3.79 -5.50
N LYS A 234 -5.47 -4.83 -4.66
CA LYS A 234 -6.23 -6.04 -5.04
C LYS A 234 -7.71 -5.69 -5.04
N LYS A 235 -8.44 -6.16 -6.09
CA LYS A 235 -9.91 -6.17 -6.03
C LYS A 235 -10.29 -7.00 -4.81
N LYS A 236 -10.88 -6.35 -3.81
CA LYS A 236 -11.41 -7.04 -2.64
C LYS A 236 -12.57 -7.89 -3.11
N GLU A 237 -12.50 -9.21 -2.90
CA GLU A 237 -13.70 -10.03 -2.99
C GLU A 237 -14.63 -9.57 -1.86
N VAL A 238 -15.89 -9.29 -2.21
CA VAL A 238 -16.93 -8.96 -1.24
C VAL A 238 -17.11 -10.17 -0.33
N VAL A 239 -16.55 -10.09 0.87
CA VAL A 239 -16.58 -11.18 1.84
C VAL A 239 -17.51 -10.78 2.96
N PHE A 240 -18.43 -11.69 3.29
CA PHE A 240 -19.34 -11.56 4.43
C PHE A 240 -18.64 -11.08 5.71
N PRO A 241 -19.33 -10.33 6.60
CA PRO A 241 -18.75 -9.53 7.68
C PRO A 241 -17.87 -10.24 8.70
N ASN A 242 -17.70 -11.56 8.60
CA ASN A 242 -16.92 -12.38 9.54
C ASN A 242 -15.58 -12.91 8.95
N ARG A 243 -15.15 -12.47 7.77
CA ARG A 243 -13.84 -12.84 7.24
C ARG A 243 -12.89 -11.64 7.27
N LYS A 244 -11.64 -11.90 7.66
CA LYS A 244 -10.55 -10.90 7.65
C LYS A 244 -10.39 -10.32 6.25
N ALA A 245 -10.18 -9.00 6.17
CA ALA A 245 -9.85 -8.33 4.91
C ALA A 245 -8.59 -8.97 4.29
N PRO A 246 -8.52 -9.10 2.95
CA PRO A 246 -7.32 -9.62 2.31
C PRO A 246 -6.13 -8.74 2.63
N GLU A 247 -5.01 -9.36 2.95
CA GLU A 247 -3.75 -8.65 3.21
C GLU A 247 -3.35 -7.78 2.02
N ARG A 248 -2.95 -6.54 2.29
CA ARG A 248 -2.40 -5.65 1.26
C ARG A 248 -1.03 -6.18 0.87
N GLU A 249 -0.78 -6.33 -0.42
CA GLU A 249 0.51 -6.73 -0.96
C GLU A 249 1.16 -5.55 -1.69
N TYR A 250 2.48 -5.51 -1.63
CA TYR A 250 3.29 -4.48 -2.27
C TYR A 250 4.17 -5.13 -3.33
N GLU A 251 4.30 -4.48 -4.46
CA GLU A 251 5.14 -4.92 -5.57
C GLU A 251 6.09 -3.80 -5.98
N ILE A 252 7.35 -4.14 -6.24
CA ILE A 252 8.30 -3.22 -6.87
C ILE A 252 7.94 -3.02 -8.34
N SER A 253 8.26 -1.85 -8.89
CA SER A 253 8.04 -1.58 -10.31
C SER A 253 8.81 -2.55 -11.20
N ASN A 254 8.32 -2.80 -12.43
CA ASN A 254 9.05 -3.61 -13.39
C ASN A 254 10.42 -3.01 -13.72
N ALA A 255 10.50 -1.68 -13.81
CA ALA A 255 11.75 -0.96 -14.08
C ALA A 255 12.76 -1.18 -12.94
N ASP A 256 12.35 -1.08 -11.68
CA ASP A 256 13.23 -1.36 -10.53
C ASP A 256 13.65 -2.82 -10.49
N TYR A 257 12.75 -3.75 -10.79
CA TYR A 257 13.09 -5.17 -10.84
C TYR A 257 14.15 -5.46 -11.92
N GLU A 258 14.00 -4.90 -13.13
CA GLU A 258 15.01 -5.02 -14.19
C GLU A 258 16.33 -4.38 -13.79
N ASN A 259 16.31 -3.22 -13.16
CA ASN A 259 17.50 -2.54 -12.68
C ASN A 259 18.21 -3.36 -11.58
N ILE A 260 17.49 -3.92 -10.62
CA ILE A 260 18.04 -4.80 -9.59
C ILE A 260 18.71 -6.02 -10.21
N LYS A 261 18.06 -6.68 -11.18
CA LYS A 261 18.65 -7.81 -11.90
C LYS A 261 19.95 -7.42 -12.63
N ASN A 262 19.97 -6.26 -13.25
CA ASN A 262 21.17 -5.75 -13.95
C ASN A 262 22.31 -5.48 -12.96
N ILE A 263 22.05 -4.90 -11.81
CA ILE A 263 23.07 -4.66 -10.77
C ILE A 263 23.62 -5.99 -10.25
N ILE A 264 22.77 -6.97 -9.98
CA ILE A 264 23.19 -8.32 -9.57
C ILE A 264 24.07 -8.94 -10.64
N LEU A 265 23.66 -8.88 -11.91
CA LEU A 265 24.41 -9.41 -13.03
C LEU A 265 25.79 -8.75 -13.17
N LEU A 266 25.86 -7.42 -13.05
CA LEU A 266 27.12 -6.68 -13.10
C LEU A 266 28.03 -7.04 -11.93
N ALA A 267 27.49 -7.20 -10.70
CA ALA A 267 28.24 -7.66 -9.55
C ALA A 267 28.79 -9.07 -9.77
N CYS A 268 27.98 -10.00 -10.26
CA CYS A 268 28.38 -11.37 -10.59
C CYS A 268 29.47 -11.38 -11.68
N THR A 269 29.29 -10.59 -12.74
CA THR A 269 30.29 -10.48 -13.82
C THR A 269 31.61 -9.90 -13.31
N SER A 270 31.58 -8.95 -12.37
CA SER A 270 32.79 -8.43 -11.74
C SER A 270 33.49 -9.50 -10.88
N MET A 271 32.75 -10.32 -10.16
CA MET A 271 33.28 -11.45 -9.43
C MET A 271 33.90 -12.50 -10.35
N GLU A 272 33.28 -12.82 -11.48
CA GLU A 272 33.80 -13.75 -12.49
C GLU A 272 35.14 -13.25 -13.10
N LYS A 273 35.23 -11.94 -13.41
CA LYS A 273 36.47 -11.34 -13.91
C LYS A 273 37.63 -11.40 -12.91
N SER A 274 37.30 -11.46 -11.62
CA SER A 274 38.28 -11.53 -10.54
C SER A 274 38.14 -12.84 -9.75
N ALA A 275 37.88 -13.93 -10.43
CA ALA A 275 37.59 -15.26 -9.85
C ALA A 275 38.63 -15.73 -8.83
N ARG A 276 39.92 -15.41 -9.04
CA ARG A 276 40.98 -15.75 -8.10
C ARG A 276 40.74 -15.22 -6.68
N THR A 277 40.12 -14.04 -6.58
CA THR A 277 39.80 -13.41 -5.28
C THR A 277 38.51 -14.00 -4.70
N PHE A 278 37.46 -14.12 -5.53
CA PHE A 278 36.12 -14.45 -5.07
C PHE A 278 35.86 -15.95 -4.93
N ALA A 279 36.62 -16.82 -5.61
CA ALA A 279 36.46 -18.28 -5.52
C ALA A 279 36.65 -18.85 -4.10
N LYS A 280 37.39 -18.15 -3.24
CA LYS A 280 37.66 -18.58 -1.86
C LYS A 280 36.56 -18.12 -0.88
N LEU A 281 35.74 -17.17 -1.25
CA LEU A 281 34.71 -16.60 -0.39
C LEU A 281 33.59 -17.61 -0.14
N LEU A 282 32.99 -17.55 1.04
CA LEU A 282 31.82 -18.33 1.38
C LEU A 282 30.57 -17.76 0.67
N GLU A 283 29.49 -18.51 0.70
CA GLU A 283 28.19 -18.09 0.13
C GLU A 283 27.73 -16.75 0.70
N GLU A 284 27.85 -16.59 2.00
CA GLU A 284 27.49 -15.35 2.71
C GLU A 284 28.33 -14.15 2.26
N GLU A 285 29.61 -14.34 2.03
CA GLU A 285 30.52 -13.27 1.60
C GLU A 285 30.24 -12.87 0.13
N LEU A 286 29.95 -13.83 -0.75
CA LEU A 286 29.55 -13.55 -2.13
C LEU A 286 28.21 -12.80 -2.18
N ARG A 287 27.25 -13.17 -1.35
CA ARG A 287 26.00 -12.44 -1.17
C ARG A 287 26.25 -11.01 -0.68
N ASP A 288 27.12 -10.80 0.32
CA ASP A 288 27.42 -9.49 0.88
C ASP A 288 28.05 -8.56 -0.16
N VAL A 289 28.81 -9.08 -1.13
CA VAL A 289 29.28 -8.31 -2.31
C VAL A 289 28.10 -7.82 -3.15
N ILE A 290 27.12 -8.68 -3.43
CA ILE A 290 25.93 -8.28 -4.19
C ILE A 290 25.14 -7.24 -3.39
N LEU A 291 24.91 -7.46 -2.10
CA LEU A 291 24.20 -6.55 -1.22
C LEU A 291 24.87 -5.17 -1.17
N SER A 292 26.21 -5.13 -1.09
CA SER A 292 26.97 -3.88 -1.12
C SER A 292 26.77 -3.12 -2.44
N ASN A 293 26.77 -3.83 -3.58
CA ASN A 293 26.52 -3.20 -4.88
C ASN A 293 25.10 -2.67 -4.99
N LEU A 294 24.10 -3.42 -4.54
CA LEU A 294 22.72 -2.95 -4.49
C LEU A 294 22.56 -1.70 -3.63
N ASN A 295 23.11 -1.70 -2.43
CA ASN A 295 23.05 -0.54 -1.53
C ASN A 295 23.90 0.66 -1.99
N THR A 296 24.85 0.46 -2.92
CA THR A 296 25.55 1.56 -3.57
C THR A 296 24.67 2.29 -4.57
N HIS A 297 23.79 1.56 -5.26
CA HIS A 297 22.89 2.11 -6.27
C HIS A 297 21.54 2.57 -5.71
N TYR A 298 21.08 1.94 -4.63
CA TYR A 298 19.80 2.25 -3.99
C TYR A 298 20.05 2.78 -2.59
N GLN A 299 19.78 4.06 -2.40
CA GLN A 299 19.77 4.65 -1.07
C GLN A 299 18.34 4.68 -0.58
N GLY A 300 18.12 4.24 0.66
CA GLY A 300 16.79 4.40 1.29
C GLY A 300 16.32 5.83 1.16
N THR A 301 15.09 6.02 0.73
CA THR A 301 14.40 7.32 0.79
C THR A 301 14.23 7.74 2.25
N ALA A 302 13.58 8.87 2.51
CA ALA A 302 13.29 9.33 3.89
C ALA A 302 12.57 8.29 4.78
N SER A 303 12.03 7.21 4.20
CA SER A 303 11.48 6.02 4.86
C SER A 303 12.52 5.01 5.36
N GLY A 304 13.80 5.17 5.00
CA GLY A 304 14.88 4.29 5.46
C GLY A 304 14.93 2.91 4.77
N GLU A 305 14.31 2.76 3.62
CA GLU A 305 14.28 1.51 2.87
C GLU A 305 15.63 1.25 2.18
N THR A 306 16.35 0.28 2.68
CA THR A 306 17.62 -0.21 2.12
C THR A 306 17.56 -1.72 1.97
N PHE A 307 18.39 -2.27 1.09
CA PHE A 307 18.55 -3.71 1.03
C PHE A 307 19.17 -4.23 2.32
N ASN A 308 18.52 -5.21 2.92
CA ASN A 308 18.94 -5.85 4.14
C ASN A 308 19.08 -7.37 3.93
N LYS A 309 19.61 -8.06 4.93
CA LYS A 309 19.64 -9.51 4.99
C LYS A 309 18.74 -10.03 6.11
N VAL A 310 17.95 -11.05 5.81
CA VAL A 310 17.20 -11.82 6.81
C VAL A 310 17.86 -13.18 6.97
N GLY A 311 18.25 -13.53 8.18
CA GLY A 311 18.99 -14.75 8.43
C GLY A 311 20.37 -14.74 7.79
N LYS A 312 20.82 -15.88 7.25
CA LYS A 312 22.19 -16.05 6.73
C LYS A 312 22.30 -15.86 5.20
N THR A 313 21.21 -15.94 4.44
CA THR A 313 21.27 -16.10 2.98
C THR A 313 20.48 -15.10 2.16
N ASP A 314 19.54 -14.36 2.75
CA ASP A 314 18.59 -13.57 1.97
C ASP A 314 18.97 -12.09 1.82
N ILE A 315 18.75 -11.57 0.64
CA ILE A 315 18.76 -10.13 0.35
C ILE A 315 17.30 -9.72 0.18
N TYR A 316 16.82 -8.73 0.91
CA TYR A 316 15.44 -8.29 0.81
C TYR A 316 15.29 -6.77 0.92
N ILE A 317 14.22 -6.26 0.33
CA ILE A 317 13.75 -4.89 0.56
C ILE A 317 12.62 -4.97 1.58
N PRO A 318 12.81 -4.45 2.80
CA PRO A 318 11.75 -4.41 3.78
C PRO A 318 10.71 -3.37 3.38
N PHE A 319 9.44 -3.70 3.58
CA PHE A 319 8.36 -2.74 3.52
C PHE A 319 7.34 -3.07 4.62
N GLU A 320 7.18 -2.16 5.57
CA GLU A 320 6.42 -2.40 6.81
C GLU A 320 6.95 -3.68 7.52
N ASN A 321 6.19 -4.75 7.59
CA ASN A 321 6.63 -6.02 8.21
C ASN A 321 6.85 -7.15 7.20
N LYS A 322 6.95 -6.85 5.89
CA LYS A 322 7.06 -7.82 4.79
C LYS A 322 8.20 -7.44 3.84
N ALA A 323 8.59 -8.37 2.98
CA ALA A 323 9.57 -8.11 1.93
C ALA A 323 8.87 -7.77 0.60
N ALA A 324 9.23 -6.64 0.02
CA ALA A 324 8.77 -6.25 -1.33
C ALA A 324 9.57 -6.93 -2.44
N TYR A 325 10.80 -7.34 -2.16
CA TYR A 325 11.68 -8.09 -3.05
C TYR A 325 12.58 -9.01 -2.23
N ILE A 326 12.85 -10.20 -2.75
CA ILE A 326 13.73 -11.19 -2.11
C ILE A 326 14.69 -11.75 -3.17
N ALA A 327 15.98 -11.85 -2.83
CA ALA A 327 16.94 -12.61 -3.60
C ALA A 327 17.63 -13.65 -2.70
N GLU A 328 17.63 -14.88 -3.16
CA GLU A 328 18.34 -15.99 -2.54
C GLU A 328 19.64 -16.24 -3.29
N CYS A 329 20.71 -16.47 -2.56
CA CYS A 329 22.04 -16.72 -3.10
C CYS A 329 22.53 -18.09 -2.65
N LYS A 330 22.89 -18.97 -3.59
CA LYS A 330 23.36 -20.35 -3.29
C LYS A 330 24.59 -20.71 -4.09
N VAL A 331 25.50 -21.42 -3.44
CA VAL A 331 26.56 -22.16 -4.14
C VAL A 331 25.95 -23.43 -4.71
N TRP A 332 26.30 -23.76 -5.97
CA TRP A 332 25.81 -24.98 -6.61
C TRP A 332 26.32 -26.24 -5.94
N HIS A 333 25.41 -27.07 -5.46
CA HIS A 333 25.68 -28.38 -4.85
C HIS A 333 24.79 -29.51 -5.43
N GLY A 334 24.41 -29.36 -6.72
CA GLY A 334 23.61 -30.33 -7.46
C GLY A 334 22.11 -30.04 -7.47
N ASN A 335 21.36 -30.79 -8.31
CA ASN A 335 19.97 -30.56 -8.61
C ASN A 335 19.05 -30.55 -7.39
N LYS A 336 19.29 -31.45 -6.43
CA LYS A 336 18.47 -31.54 -5.22
C LYS A 336 18.54 -30.23 -4.41
N LYS A 337 19.75 -29.71 -4.20
CA LYS A 337 19.95 -28.47 -3.46
C LYS A 337 19.42 -27.25 -4.22
N PHE A 338 19.43 -27.29 -5.53
CA PHE A 338 18.85 -26.25 -6.36
C PHE A 338 17.32 -26.21 -6.24
N ILE A 339 16.65 -27.35 -6.25
CA ILE A 339 15.20 -27.42 -6.04
C ILE A 339 14.82 -26.97 -4.61
N GLU A 340 15.59 -27.43 -3.59
CA GLU A 340 15.39 -26.95 -2.21
C GLU A 340 15.52 -25.41 -2.10
N ALA A 341 16.41 -24.79 -2.86
CA ALA A 341 16.55 -23.32 -2.88
C ALA A 341 15.32 -22.63 -3.53
N ILE A 342 14.75 -23.21 -4.58
CA ILE A 342 13.50 -22.73 -5.18
C ILE A 342 12.35 -22.85 -4.17
N ASP A 343 12.24 -23.99 -3.48
CA ASP A 343 11.22 -24.20 -2.45
C ASP A 343 11.35 -23.20 -1.30
N GLN A 344 12.58 -22.95 -0.87
CA GLN A 344 12.90 -21.96 0.15
C GLN A 344 12.48 -20.55 -0.29
N LEU A 345 12.86 -20.16 -1.51
CA LEU A 345 12.50 -18.86 -2.08
C LEU A 345 10.98 -18.68 -2.19
N CYS A 346 10.27 -19.69 -2.69
CA CYS A 346 8.80 -19.69 -2.74
C CYS A 346 8.16 -19.63 -1.34
N GLY A 347 8.80 -20.21 -0.33
CA GLY A 347 8.35 -20.16 1.07
C GLY A 347 8.38 -18.76 1.67
N TYR A 348 9.30 -17.92 1.24
CA TYR A 348 9.42 -16.51 1.71
C TYR A 348 8.48 -15.57 1.00
N THR A 349 7.95 -15.94 -0.18
CA THR A 349 7.05 -15.08 -0.93
C THR A 349 5.67 -15.01 -0.27
N THR A 350 5.05 -13.85 -0.29
CA THR A 350 3.64 -13.71 0.03
C THR A 350 2.79 -14.11 -1.18
N TRP A 351 1.54 -14.28 -1.02
CA TRP A 351 0.59 -15.10 -1.76
C TRP A 351 0.48 -14.92 -3.29
N ARG A 352 0.90 -13.86 -3.94
CA ARG A 352 0.90 -13.70 -5.41
C ARG A 352 1.89 -12.61 -5.82
N ASP A 353 2.47 -12.80 -7.00
CA ASP A 353 3.19 -11.78 -7.77
C ASP A 353 4.42 -11.13 -7.09
N THR A 354 5.00 -11.78 -6.07
CA THR A 354 6.25 -11.30 -5.48
C THR A 354 7.39 -11.53 -6.47
N LYS A 355 8.08 -10.47 -6.86
CA LYS A 355 9.26 -10.54 -7.71
C LYS A 355 10.46 -10.98 -6.90
N THR A 356 11.12 -12.02 -7.35
CA THR A 356 12.25 -12.64 -6.64
C THR A 356 13.41 -12.92 -7.60
N SER A 357 14.58 -13.20 -7.03
CA SER A 357 15.74 -13.65 -7.80
C SER A 357 16.45 -14.79 -7.05
N LEU A 358 16.91 -15.77 -7.81
CA LEU A 358 17.78 -16.84 -7.33
C LEU A 358 19.13 -16.74 -8.04
N VAL A 359 20.18 -16.51 -7.27
CA VAL A 359 21.55 -16.40 -7.76
C VAL A 359 22.33 -17.66 -7.40
N ILE A 360 22.84 -18.36 -8.41
CA ILE A 360 23.61 -19.58 -8.23
C ILE A 360 25.07 -19.34 -8.55
N PHE A 361 25.95 -19.54 -7.57
CA PHE A 361 27.39 -19.47 -7.74
C PHE A 361 27.97 -20.84 -8.11
N ASN A 362 28.65 -20.94 -9.26
CA ASN A 362 29.43 -22.10 -9.62
C ASN A 362 30.89 -21.90 -9.17
N LYS A 363 31.34 -22.66 -8.16
CA LYS A 363 32.70 -22.58 -7.65
C LYS A 363 33.57 -23.76 -8.08
N ASP A 364 33.01 -24.96 -8.03
CA ASP A 364 33.80 -26.18 -8.09
C ASP A 364 33.51 -27.03 -9.34
N ASN A 365 32.39 -26.76 -10.04
CA ASN A 365 32.03 -27.55 -11.21
C ASN A 365 32.70 -27.00 -12.48
N LYS A 366 33.59 -27.82 -13.06
CA LYS A 366 34.35 -27.46 -14.27
C LYS A 366 33.52 -27.54 -15.56
N ASP A 367 32.52 -28.41 -15.59
CA ASP A 367 31.62 -28.54 -16.73
C ASP A 367 30.42 -27.59 -16.58
N PHE A 368 30.66 -26.34 -16.97
CA PHE A 368 29.64 -25.30 -16.85
C PHE A 368 28.45 -25.54 -17.78
N ARG A 369 28.65 -26.17 -18.93
CA ARG A 369 27.57 -26.48 -19.86
C ARG A 369 26.63 -27.53 -19.30
N ALA A 370 27.18 -28.62 -18.77
CA ALA A 370 26.39 -29.63 -18.11
C ALA A 370 25.63 -29.09 -16.87
N LEU A 371 26.22 -28.11 -16.16
CA LEU A 371 25.55 -27.43 -15.06
C LEU A 371 24.34 -26.64 -15.57
N LEU A 372 24.47 -25.85 -16.64
CA LEU A 372 23.35 -25.08 -17.21
C LEU A 372 22.24 -26.01 -17.73
N ASP A 373 22.58 -27.13 -18.36
CA ASP A 373 21.62 -28.14 -18.82
C ASP A 373 20.86 -28.74 -17.62
N ASN A 374 21.56 -29.04 -16.53
CA ASN A 374 20.97 -29.55 -15.29
C ASN A 374 20.00 -28.52 -14.65
N ILE A 375 20.37 -27.23 -14.61
CA ILE A 375 19.50 -26.16 -14.14
C ILE A 375 18.24 -26.09 -15.00
N ASN A 376 18.40 -26.01 -16.33
CA ASN A 376 17.28 -25.92 -17.25
C ASN A 376 16.31 -27.10 -17.12
N ASN A 377 16.85 -28.33 -17.01
CA ASN A 377 16.04 -29.53 -16.81
C ASN A 377 15.31 -29.50 -15.44
N SER A 378 16.00 -29.11 -14.37
CA SER A 378 15.42 -29.00 -13.03
C SER A 378 14.30 -27.96 -12.97
N LEU A 379 14.46 -26.80 -13.65
CA LEU A 379 13.43 -25.79 -13.76
C LEU A 379 12.19 -26.29 -14.48
N ARG A 380 12.37 -27.01 -15.61
CA ARG A 380 11.26 -27.56 -16.42
C ARG A 380 10.53 -28.71 -15.76
N THR A 381 11.19 -29.44 -14.88
CA THR A 381 10.63 -30.59 -14.15
C THR A 381 10.12 -30.22 -12.77
N SER A 382 10.30 -29.00 -12.34
CA SER A 382 9.80 -28.52 -11.04
C SER A 382 8.27 -28.45 -11.04
N GLU A 383 7.63 -29.09 -10.08
CA GLU A 383 6.16 -29.09 -9.90
C GLU A 383 5.60 -27.67 -9.64
N ARG A 384 6.46 -26.75 -9.17
CA ARG A 384 6.08 -25.37 -8.91
C ARG A 384 6.18 -24.46 -10.14
N CYS A 385 6.88 -24.88 -11.19
CA CYS A 385 7.12 -24.07 -12.37
C CYS A 385 5.91 -24.13 -13.32
N LYS A 386 5.23 -22.98 -13.51
CA LYS A 386 4.14 -22.84 -14.51
C LYS A 386 4.68 -22.47 -15.88
N GLU A 387 5.64 -21.58 -15.92
CA GLU A 387 6.23 -21.09 -17.13
C GLU A 387 7.71 -20.78 -16.91
N ILE A 388 8.58 -21.09 -17.88
CA ILE A 388 9.99 -20.79 -17.84
C ILE A 388 10.51 -20.40 -19.22
N ILE A 389 11.20 -19.28 -19.31
CA ILE A 389 11.81 -18.75 -20.54
C ILE A 389 13.29 -18.52 -20.26
N GLN A 390 14.16 -18.98 -21.13
CA GLN A 390 15.57 -18.63 -21.09
C GLN A 390 15.77 -17.26 -21.77
N ILE A 391 16.19 -16.25 -20.99
CA ILE A 391 16.37 -14.86 -21.44
C ILE A 391 17.83 -14.51 -21.74
N GLY A 392 18.77 -15.38 -21.37
CA GLY A 392 20.19 -15.21 -21.60
C GLY A 392 20.93 -16.54 -21.54
N HIS A 393 22.24 -16.53 -21.80
CA HIS A 393 23.05 -17.75 -21.81
C HIS A 393 22.97 -18.54 -20.49
N ASN A 394 22.96 -17.81 -19.36
CA ASN A 394 22.91 -18.35 -18.00
C ASN A 394 21.79 -17.73 -17.17
N GLN A 395 20.70 -17.31 -17.82
CA GLN A 395 19.58 -16.62 -17.18
C GLN A 395 18.25 -17.20 -17.63
N TRP A 396 17.37 -17.41 -16.68
CA TRP A 396 15.99 -17.86 -16.89
C TRP A 396 15.04 -16.95 -16.14
N GLN A 397 13.86 -16.74 -16.70
CA GLN A 397 12.75 -16.07 -16.04
C GLN A 397 11.55 -17.00 -16.08
N GLY A 398 10.85 -17.11 -14.96
CA GLY A 398 9.72 -18.02 -14.87
C GLY A 398 8.68 -17.59 -13.84
N ILE A 399 7.53 -18.22 -13.96
CA ILE A 399 6.40 -18.08 -13.03
C ILE A 399 6.32 -19.37 -12.20
N PHE A 400 6.34 -19.21 -10.88
CA PHE A 400 6.31 -20.30 -9.93
C PHE A 400 5.11 -20.18 -8.99
N THR A 401 4.55 -21.29 -8.56
CA THR A 401 3.49 -21.34 -7.56
C THR A 401 4.04 -21.56 -6.16
N LYS A 402 3.40 -20.97 -5.17
CA LYS A 402 3.78 -21.16 -3.76
C LYS A 402 3.55 -22.58 -3.26
N GLU A 403 2.47 -23.21 -3.68
CA GLU A 403 2.13 -24.60 -3.41
C GLU A 403 2.28 -25.41 -4.68
N ALA A 404 2.82 -26.64 -4.59
CA ALA A 404 2.69 -27.58 -5.67
C ALA A 404 1.19 -27.74 -5.93
N ASP A 405 0.73 -27.47 -7.16
CA ASP A 405 -0.67 -27.68 -7.52
C ASP A 405 -1.00 -29.15 -7.19
N SER A 406 -1.72 -29.36 -6.09
CA SER A 406 -2.42 -30.60 -5.91
C SER A 406 -3.42 -30.66 -7.07
N LYS A 407 -3.15 -31.52 -8.02
CA LYS A 407 -4.11 -31.87 -9.05
C LYS A 407 -5.37 -32.35 -8.34
N ASP A 408 -6.39 -31.48 -8.24
CA ASP A 408 -7.80 -31.84 -8.31
C ASP A 408 -8.60 -30.58 -8.67
#